data_1fb33608c8fece24378d5522e85e8aec
#
_entry.id   1fb33608c8fece24378d5522e85e8aec
#
_cell.length_a   1.000
_cell.length_b   1.000
_cell.length_c   1.000
_cell.angle_alpha   90.00
_cell.angle_beta   90.00
_cell.angle_gamma   90.00
#
_symmetry.space_group_name_H-M   'P 1'
#
loop_
_entity.id
_entity.type
_entity.pdbx_description
1 polymer ?
#
loop_
_entity_poly.entity_id
_entity_poly.type
_entity_poly.pdbx_seq_one_letter_code
_entity_poly.pdbx_strand_id
1 'polypeptide(L)'
;MTTTILIAIAAFLAITLVLVALLLYAKAKLTSSGDVVIDINGGEKVITTESGSTLLSTLANNKVFLPSACGGGGSCGMCKCQVLEGGGDILPTEVNFFTRKQQAEKWRLGCQVKVKENLKIKVPEAVLGVKKWECEVVSNHNVATFIKEFVVKLPEGEHLKFRSGGYIQIDIPKYDEIKFSDFDIEQEYHEDWDHMKMWGLVTKNPEPTFRAYSMANHPAEGNIIMLNIRIATPPWDRAAGAFMKVNPGICSSYIFSRKPGDKVTISGPYGEFFVKDTPNEKMFIGG
;
A
#
# COMPACT_ATOMS: atom_id res chain seq x y z
N MET A 1 -7.98 -43.87 37.19
CA MET A 1 -8.46 -42.85 36.18
C MET A 1 -7.83 -41.48 36.38
N THR A 2 -7.83 -40.89 37.59
CA THR A 2 -7.24 -39.56 37.85
C THR A 2 -5.73 -39.52 37.62
N THR A 3 -4.97 -40.51 38.01
CA THR A 3 -3.51 -40.61 37.78
C THR A 3 -3.14 -40.68 36.31
N THR A 4 -3.90 -41.42 35.49
CA THR A 4 -3.67 -41.54 34.07
C THR A 4 -3.92 -40.20 33.34
N ILE A 5 -4.95 -39.46 33.77
CA ILE A 5 -5.27 -38.14 33.26
C ILE A 5 -4.17 -37.13 33.62
N LEU A 6 -3.67 -37.15 34.87
CA LEU A 6 -2.59 -36.28 35.32
C LEU A 6 -1.28 -36.55 34.53
N ILE A 7 -0.94 -37.82 34.30
CA ILE A 7 0.24 -38.19 33.49
C ILE A 7 0.07 -37.72 32.04
N ALA A 8 -1.13 -37.88 31.45
CA ALA A 8 -1.39 -37.43 30.10
C ALA A 8 -1.28 -35.88 29.94
N ILE A 9 -1.81 -35.14 30.93
CA ILE A 9 -1.69 -33.68 30.98
C ILE A 9 -0.22 -33.27 31.13
N ALA A 10 0.52 -33.90 32.04
CA ALA A 10 1.94 -33.60 32.24
C ALA A 10 2.78 -33.90 31.00
N ALA A 11 2.53 -35.02 30.31
CA ALA A 11 3.19 -35.36 29.05
C ALA A 11 2.87 -34.35 27.93
N PHE A 12 1.60 -33.98 27.82
CA PHE A 12 1.19 -32.96 26.81
C PHE A 12 1.86 -31.60 27.07
N LEU A 13 1.88 -31.14 28.32
CA LEU A 13 2.55 -29.89 28.70
C LEU A 13 4.07 -29.97 28.44
N ALA A 14 4.71 -31.07 28.75
CA ALA A 14 6.14 -31.25 28.51
C ALA A 14 6.46 -31.20 27.00
N ILE A 15 5.70 -31.91 26.16
CA ILE A 15 5.87 -31.88 24.71
C ILE A 15 5.66 -30.48 24.16
N THR A 16 4.61 -29.81 24.64
CA THR A 16 4.30 -28.42 24.18
C THR A 16 5.43 -27.46 24.54
N LEU A 17 5.95 -27.53 25.77
CA LEU A 17 7.07 -26.69 26.20
C LEU A 17 8.36 -26.97 25.41
N VAL A 18 8.66 -28.23 25.11
CA VAL A 18 9.79 -28.60 24.27
C VAL A 18 9.63 -28.03 22.85
N LEU A 19 8.45 -28.14 22.25
CA LEU A 19 8.17 -27.58 20.92
C LEU A 19 8.29 -26.05 20.91
N VAL A 20 7.75 -25.37 21.92
CA VAL A 20 7.88 -23.91 22.05
C VAL A 20 9.35 -23.51 22.22
N ALA A 21 10.11 -24.21 23.06
CA ALA A 21 11.54 -23.94 23.24
C ALA A 21 12.34 -24.15 21.96
N LEU A 22 12.04 -25.21 21.20
CA LEU A 22 12.63 -25.47 19.88
C LEU A 22 12.30 -24.37 18.87
N LEU A 23 11.04 -23.92 18.83
CA LEU A 23 10.61 -22.81 17.96
C LEU A 23 11.31 -21.49 18.32
N LEU A 24 11.41 -21.17 19.62
CA LEU A 24 12.10 -19.97 20.08
C LEU A 24 13.60 -20.04 19.78
N TYR A 25 14.23 -21.20 19.98
CA TYR A 25 15.63 -21.42 19.62
C TYR A 25 15.86 -21.29 18.10
N ALA A 26 15.01 -21.93 17.29
CA ALA A 26 15.07 -21.82 15.84
C ALA A 26 14.87 -20.37 15.38
N LYS A 27 13.89 -19.66 15.96
CA LYS A 27 13.67 -18.23 15.70
C LYS A 27 14.92 -17.41 16.02
N ALA A 28 15.51 -17.59 17.21
CA ALA A 28 16.71 -16.87 17.63
C ALA A 28 17.94 -17.13 16.74
N LYS A 29 18.07 -18.35 16.18
CA LYS A 29 19.16 -18.73 15.28
C LYS A 29 18.93 -18.34 13.82
N LEU A 30 17.68 -18.38 13.36
CA LEU A 30 17.32 -18.15 11.97
C LEU A 30 16.95 -16.69 11.68
N THR A 31 16.54 -15.93 12.71
CA THR A 31 16.29 -14.50 12.56
C THR A 31 17.61 -13.76 12.69
N SER A 32 18.05 -13.14 11.62
CA SER A 32 19.18 -12.19 11.67
C SER A 32 18.78 -11.06 12.61
N SER A 33 19.42 -10.97 13.76
CA SER A 33 19.26 -9.86 14.72
C SER A 33 20.50 -8.98 14.65
N GLY A 34 20.31 -7.72 14.29
CA GLY A 34 21.39 -6.73 14.21
C GLY A 34 21.06 -5.61 13.25
N ASP A 35 21.80 -4.55 13.39
CA ASP A 35 21.72 -3.43 12.47
C ASP A 35 22.32 -3.82 11.12
N VAL A 36 21.62 -3.44 10.07
CA VAL A 36 22.05 -3.60 8.68
C VAL A 36 22.17 -2.23 8.02
N VAL A 37 23.11 -2.11 7.11
CA VAL A 37 23.37 -0.89 6.36
C VAL A 37 22.84 -1.07 4.94
N ILE A 38 22.05 -0.09 4.48
CA ILE A 38 21.55 -0.01 3.11
C ILE A 38 22.20 1.19 2.44
N ASP A 39 23.07 0.91 1.48
CA ASP A 39 23.70 1.92 0.61
C ASP A 39 22.82 2.14 -0.62
N ILE A 40 22.37 3.36 -0.81
CA ILE A 40 21.50 3.77 -1.93
C ILE A 40 22.31 4.62 -2.89
N ASN A 41 22.31 4.22 -4.17
CA ASN A 41 22.94 4.92 -5.29
C ASN A 41 24.46 5.18 -5.08
N GLY A 42 25.15 4.26 -4.37
CA GLY A 42 26.61 4.39 -4.18
C GLY A 42 26.99 5.48 -3.19
N GLY A 43 26.25 5.59 -2.09
CA GLY A 43 26.54 6.52 -0.99
C GLY A 43 25.72 7.82 -1.03
N GLU A 44 24.83 8.01 -2.00
CA GLU A 44 23.96 9.19 -2.04
C GLU A 44 23.05 9.27 -0.79
N LYS A 45 22.60 8.11 -0.32
CA LYS A 45 21.93 7.98 0.98
C LYS A 45 22.31 6.64 1.62
N VAL A 46 22.68 6.68 2.90
CA VAL A 46 22.99 5.49 3.69
C VAL A 46 22.01 5.40 4.85
N ILE A 47 21.41 4.23 5.02
CA ILE A 47 20.42 3.94 6.05
C ILE A 47 20.97 2.83 6.95
N THR A 48 20.97 3.04 8.27
CA THR A 48 21.20 1.99 9.26
C THR A 48 19.87 1.65 9.91
N THR A 49 19.51 0.37 9.93
CA THR A 49 18.20 -0.09 10.38
C THR A 49 18.26 -1.53 10.91
N GLU A 50 17.26 -1.91 11.70
CA GLU A 50 17.12 -3.31 12.14
C GLU A 50 16.74 -4.23 10.96
N SER A 51 17.27 -5.46 10.99
CA SER A 51 16.94 -6.49 10.02
C SER A 51 15.51 -7.05 10.22
N GLY A 52 14.94 -7.66 9.16
CA GLY A 52 13.70 -8.46 9.25
C GLY A 52 12.52 -7.94 8.43
N SER A 53 12.42 -6.64 8.20
CA SER A 53 11.36 -6.03 7.39
C SER A 53 11.58 -6.21 5.88
N THR A 54 10.58 -5.86 5.08
CA THR A 54 10.77 -5.76 3.62
C THR A 54 11.57 -4.51 3.28
N LEU A 55 12.32 -4.55 2.18
CA LEU A 55 13.05 -3.39 1.69
C LEU A 55 12.12 -2.20 1.44
N LEU A 56 10.92 -2.43 0.87
CA LEU A 56 9.92 -1.40 0.67
C LEU A 56 9.54 -0.70 1.98
N SER A 57 9.21 -1.45 3.02
CA SER A 57 8.83 -0.89 4.33
C SER A 57 10.01 -0.20 5.01
N THR A 58 11.18 -0.80 4.94
CA THR A 58 12.40 -0.23 5.52
C THR A 58 12.75 1.12 4.88
N LEU A 59 12.69 1.20 3.56
CA LEU A 59 12.93 2.46 2.82
C LEU A 59 11.89 3.53 3.18
N ALA A 60 10.60 3.15 3.24
CA ALA A 60 9.53 4.07 3.60
C ALA A 60 9.69 4.64 5.01
N ASN A 61 10.07 3.81 5.99
CA ASN A 61 10.37 4.24 7.37
C ASN A 61 11.54 5.23 7.44
N ASN A 62 12.46 5.16 6.46
CA ASN A 62 13.61 6.04 6.34
C ASN A 62 13.43 7.16 5.30
N LYS A 63 12.17 7.50 4.99
CA LYS A 63 11.80 8.60 4.09
C LYS A 63 12.34 8.42 2.65
N VAL A 64 12.36 7.19 2.16
CA VAL A 64 12.62 6.84 0.77
C VAL A 64 11.39 6.07 0.25
N PHE A 65 10.58 6.70 -0.57
CA PHE A 65 9.25 6.20 -0.92
C PHE A 65 9.25 5.59 -2.31
N LEU A 66 9.45 4.27 -2.40
CA LEU A 66 9.28 3.55 -3.66
C LEU A 66 7.82 3.53 -4.09
N PRO A 67 7.54 3.62 -5.40
CA PRO A 67 6.19 3.47 -5.93
C PRO A 67 5.58 2.13 -5.54
N SER A 68 4.33 2.08 -5.09
CA SER A 68 3.65 0.81 -4.82
C SER A 68 2.13 1.00 -4.84
N ALA A 69 1.46 0.53 -5.89
CA ALA A 69 0.00 0.61 -5.99
C ALA A 69 -0.71 -0.42 -5.11
N CYS A 70 -0.09 -1.60 -4.88
CA CYS A 70 -0.68 -2.68 -4.08
C CYS A 70 -0.36 -2.60 -2.58
N GLY A 71 0.38 -1.59 -2.12
CA GLY A 71 0.77 -1.45 -0.73
C GLY A 71 1.70 -2.55 -0.22
N GLY A 72 2.55 -3.09 -1.10
CA GLY A 72 3.51 -4.14 -0.73
C GLY A 72 3.02 -5.57 -0.95
N GLY A 73 1.82 -5.78 -1.52
CA GLY A 73 1.25 -7.10 -1.77
C GLY A 73 1.87 -7.91 -2.91
N GLY A 74 2.91 -7.41 -3.59
CA GLY A 74 3.64 -8.13 -4.63
C GLY A 74 2.92 -8.26 -5.98
N SER A 75 1.78 -7.59 -6.18
CA SER A 75 0.92 -7.79 -7.35
C SER A 75 1.00 -6.69 -8.41
N CYS A 76 1.50 -5.49 -8.10
CA CYS A 76 1.51 -4.37 -9.05
C CYS A 76 2.83 -4.22 -9.82
N GLY A 77 3.93 -4.79 -9.33
CA GLY A 77 5.24 -4.69 -9.97
C GLY A 77 5.89 -3.30 -9.97
N MET A 78 5.40 -2.35 -9.17
CA MET A 78 5.84 -0.95 -9.25
C MET A 78 7.05 -0.62 -8.38
N CYS A 79 7.26 -1.34 -7.26
CA CYS A 79 8.36 -1.09 -6.32
C CYS A 79 9.71 -1.64 -6.81
N LYS A 80 10.02 -1.39 -8.09
CA LYS A 80 11.23 -1.87 -8.75
C LYS A 80 12.45 -1.10 -8.26
N CYS A 81 13.49 -1.83 -7.90
CA CYS A 81 14.83 -1.30 -7.64
C CYS A 81 15.87 -2.36 -8.05
N GLN A 82 17.11 -1.93 -8.30
CA GLN A 82 18.20 -2.87 -8.49
C GLN A 82 18.83 -3.17 -7.13
N VAL A 83 18.99 -4.47 -6.81
CA VAL A 83 19.64 -4.92 -5.58
C VAL A 83 21.00 -5.49 -5.98
N LEU A 84 22.03 -4.64 -5.92
CA LEU A 84 23.37 -4.96 -6.42
C LEU A 84 24.09 -5.96 -5.53
N GLU A 85 23.96 -5.81 -4.20
CA GLU A 85 24.53 -6.68 -3.19
C GLU A 85 23.51 -6.97 -2.08
N GLY A 86 23.53 -8.13 -1.50
CA GLY A 86 22.57 -8.62 -0.53
C GLY A 86 21.23 -9.01 -1.18
N GLY A 87 20.19 -9.17 -0.40
CA GLY A 87 18.81 -9.39 -0.85
C GLY A 87 18.49 -10.76 -1.45
N GLY A 88 19.46 -11.64 -1.64
CA GLY A 88 19.29 -12.98 -2.20
C GLY A 88 18.86 -13.00 -3.67
N ASP A 89 18.49 -14.18 -4.16
CA ASP A 89 18.07 -14.42 -5.54
C ASP A 89 16.64 -13.92 -5.81
N ILE A 90 16.33 -13.72 -7.11
CA ILE A 90 14.99 -13.33 -7.55
C ILE A 90 13.98 -14.45 -7.21
N LEU A 91 12.86 -14.08 -6.61
CA LEU A 91 11.82 -15.04 -6.24
C LEU A 91 10.95 -15.41 -7.45
N PRO A 92 10.41 -16.65 -7.51
CA PRO A 92 9.48 -17.04 -8.58
C PRO A 92 8.28 -16.10 -8.74
N THR A 93 7.84 -15.46 -7.64
CA THR A 93 6.76 -14.48 -7.63
C THR A 93 7.12 -13.15 -8.30
N GLU A 94 8.41 -12.87 -8.48
CA GLU A 94 8.91 -11.63 -9.09
C GLU A 94 9.23 -11.78 -10.58
N VAL A 95 9.53 -13.00 -11.04
CA VAL A 95 10.06 -13.26 -12.39
C VAL A 95 9.19 -12.64 -13.49
N ASN A 96 7.88 -12.71 -13.36
CA ASN A 96 6.94 -12.20 -14.36
C ASN A 96 6.93 -10.67 -14.51
N PHE A 97 7.51 -9.93 -13.57
CA PHE A 97 7.60 -8.46 -13.61
C PHE A 97 8.86 -7.94 -14.30
N PHE A 98 9.78 -8.85 -14.68
CA PHE A 98 11.09 -8.47 -15.20
C PHE A 98 11.45 -9.24 -16.47
N THR A 99 11.99 -8.52 -17.45
CA THR A 99 12.61 -9.13 -18.60
C THR A 99 13.87 -9.90 -18.20
N ARG A 100 14.33 -10.83 -19.05
CA ARG A 100 15.60 -11.56 -18.79
C ARG A 100 16.79 -10.63 -18.57
N LYS A 101 16.82 -9.49 -19.30
CA LYS A 101 17.85 -8.45 -19.12
C LYS A 101 17.77 -7.85 -17.73
N GLN A 102 16.60 -7.43 -17.29
CA GLN A 102 16.40 -6.86 -15.95
C GLN A 102 16.74 -7.86 -14.85
N GLN A 103 16.41 -9.14 -15.01
CA GLN A 103 16.81 -10.17 -14.06
C GLN A 103 18.34 -10.30 -13.95
N ALA A 104 19.06 -10.27 -15.09
CA ALA A 104 20.51 -10.28 -15.11
C ALA A 104 21.12 -9.00 -14.50
N GLU A 105 20.42 -7.87 -14.60
CA GLU A 105 20.79 -6.59 -13.99
C GLU A 105 20.34 -6.48 -12.52
N LYS A 106 19.90 -7.57 -11.91
CA LYS A 106 19.49 -7.67 -10.49
C LYS A 106 18.33 -6.76 -10.10
N TRP A 107 17.38 -6.53 -11.02
CA TRP A 107 16.13 -5.87 -10.67
C TRP A 107 15.28 -6.75 -9.76
N ARG A 108 14.71 -6.16 -8.71
CA ARG A 108 13.88 -6.82 -7.72
C ARG A 108 12.65 -5.96 -7.38
N LEU A 109 11.64 -6.57 -6.80
CA LEU A 109 10.54 -5.85 -6.16
C LEU A 109 10.88 -5.59 -4.69
N GLY A 110 10.99 -4.32 -4.29
CA GLY A 110 11.32 -3.94 -2.91
C GLY A 110 10.41 -4.56 -1.85
N CYS A 111 9.15 -4.86 -2.17
CA CYS A 111 8.24 -5.53 -1.26
C CYS A 111 8.51 -7.03 -1.08
N GLN A 112 9.27 -7.65 -1.98
CA GLN A 112 9.63 -9.07 -1.91
C GLN A 112 11.03 -9.30 -1.34
N VAL A 113 11.88 -8.27 -1.34
CA VAL A 113 13.22 -8.34 -0.75
C VAL A 113 13.13 -8.17 0.76
N LYS A 114 13.66 -9.14 1.51
CA LYS A 114 13.80 -9.06 2.97
C LYS A 114 15.17 -8.50 3.33
N VAL A 115 15.17 -7.50 4.20
CA VAL A 115 16.40 -6.89 4.73
C VAL A 115 16.96 -7.80 5.82
N LYS A 116 17.94 -8.64 5.47
CA LYS A 116 18.56 -9.61 6.38
C LYS A 116 20.07 -9.34 6.61
N GLU A 117 20.67 -8.62 5.70
CA GLU A 117 22.10 -8.31 5.64
C GLU A 117 22.30 -6.94 5.02
N ASN A 118 23.54 -6.45 4.95
CA ASN A 118 23.83 -5.18 4.29
C ASN A 118 23.44 -5.24 2.81
N LEU A 119 22.86 -4.16 2.33
CA LEU A 119 22.36 -4.05 0.96
C LEU A 119 23.06 -2.89 0.23
N LYS A 120 23.34 -3.10 -1.05
CA LYS A 120 23.60 -2.01 -2.00
C LYS A 120 22.51 -1.99 -3.04
N ILE A 121 21.81 -0.88 -3.15
CA ILE A 121 20.67 -0.74 -4.06
C ILE A 121 20.81 0.48 -4.95
N LYS A 122 20.18 0.40 -6.12
CA LYS A 122 19.91 1.59 -6.95
C LYS A 122 18.42 1.82 -7.07
N VAL A 123 18.01 3.04 -6.84
CA VAL A 123 16.64 3.53 -7.05
C VAL A 123 16.68 4.68 -8.06
N PRO A 124 15.59 4.93 -8.81
CA PRO A 124 15.48 6.12 -9.65
C PRO A 124 15.66 7.40 -8.81
N GLU A 125 16.39 8.39 -9.32
CA GLU A 125 16.63 9.67 -8.62
C GLU A 125 15.30 10.35 -8.19
N ALA A 126 14.27 10.25 -9.00
CA ALA A 126 12.95 10.78 -8.69
C ALA A 126 12.38 10.26 -7.36
N VAL A 127 12.76 9.05 -6.93
CA VAL A 127 12.33 8.43 -5.66
C VAL A 127 12.91 9.18 -4.45
N LEU A 128 14.12 9.69 -4.56
CA LEU A 128 14.76 10.45 -3.48
C LEU A 128 14.14 11.85 -3.29
N GLY A 129 13.47 12.37 -4.32
CA GLY A 129 12.75 13.65 -4.28
C GLY A 129 11.30 13.55 -3.81
N VAL A 130 10.77 12.34 -3.59
CA VAL A 130 9.39 12.17 -3.12
C VAL A 130 9.25 12.66 -1.69
N LYS A 131 8.23 13.51 -1.47
CA LYS A 131 7.88 14.02 -0.16
C LYS A 131 6.59 13.36 0.36
N LYS A 132 6.36 13.52 1.65
CA LYS A 132 5.13 13.11 2.33
C LYS A 132 4.56 14.31 3.08
N TRP A 133 3.25 14.54 2.95
CA TRP A 133 2.54 15.64 3.58
C TRP A 133 1.30 15.16 4.32
N GLU A 134 0.96 15.85 5.39
CA GLU A 134 -0.36 15.80 6.00
C GLU A 134 -1.24 16.87 5.36
N CYS A 135 -2.20 16.45 4.55
CA CYS A 135 -3.08 17.31 3.76
C CYS A 135 -4.45 17.40 4.40
N GLU A 136 -5.11 18.53 4.19
CA GLU A 136 -6.47 18.77 4.66
C GLU A 136 -7.48 18.41 3.59
N VAL A 137 -8.52 17.68 3.97
CA VAL A 137 -9.66 17.38 3.11
C VAL A 137 -10.47 18.65 2.89
N VAL A 138 -10.61 19.06 1.63
CA VAL A 138 -11.39 20.22 1.21
C VAL A 138 -12.82 19.82 0.91
N SER A 139 -13.00 18.73 0.15
CA SER A 139 -14.30 18.20 -0.21
C SER A 139 -14.24 16.69 -0.43
N ASN A 140 -15.39 16.02 -0.26
CA ASN A 140 -15.55 14.59 -0.47
C ASN A 140 -17.01 14.29 -0.79
N HIS A 141 -17.41 14.46 -2.03
CA HIS A 141 -18.79 14.32 -2.48
C HIS A 141 -18.91 13.32 -3.63
N ASN A 142 -20.09 12.74 -3.80
CA ASN A 142 -20.33 11.81 -4.90
C ASN A 142 -20.43 12.56 -6.24
N VAL A 143 -19.76 12.02 -7.25
CA VAL A 143 -19.89 12.44 -8.66
C VAL A 143 -20.56 11.34 -9.49
N ALA A 144 -20.74 10.18 -8.89
CA ALA A 144 -21.56 9.07 -9.38
C ALA A 144 -21.93 8.17 -8.21
N THR A 145 -22.88 7.26 -8.41
CA THR A 145 -23.43 6.37 -7.37
C THR A 145 -22.37 5.75 -6.45
N PHE A 146 -21.24 5.34 -7.01
CA PHE A 146 -20.18 4.62 -6.29
C PHE A 146 -18.83 5.32 -6.37
N ILE A 147 -18.78 6.58 -6.83
CA ILE A 147 -17.53 7.33 -7.01
C ILE A 147 -17.65 8.68 -6.30
N LYS A 148 -16.67 8.95 -5.43
CA LYS A 148 -16.49 10.27 -4.83
C LYS A 148 -15.35 11.02 -5.51
N GLU A 149 -15.57 12.32 -5.72
CA GLU A 149 -14.50 13.29 -5.94
C GLU A 149 -13.95 13.69 -4.57
N PHE A 150 -12.69 13.39 -4.37
CA PHE A 150 -11.99 13.64 -3.13
C PHE A 150 -10.91 14.68 -3.36
N VAL A 151 -11.06 15.84 -2.74
CA VAL A 151 -10.12 16.97 -2.90
C VAL A 151 -9.39 17.23 -1.60
N VAL A 152 -8.07 17.30 -1.68
CA VAL A 152 -7.21 17.66 -0.55
C VAL A 152 -6.32 18.85 -0.91
N LYS A 153 -5.98 19.64 0.11
CA LYS A 153 -5.07 20.78 0.00
C LYS A 153 -3.76 20.47 0.71
N LEU A 154 -2.65 20.77 0.07
CA LEU A 154 -1.33 20.66 0.68
C LEU A 154 -1.15 21.73 1.80
N PRO A 155 -0.24 21.47 2.75
CA PRO A 155 0.14 22.48 3.75
C PRO A 155 0.59 23.78 3.10
N GLU A 156 0.46 24.87 3.84
CA GLU A 156 0.89 26.19 3.39
C GLU A 156 2.40 26.20 3.08
N GLY A 157 2.78 26.80 1.96
CA GLY A 157 4.17 26.85 1.51
C GLY A 157 4.68 25.58 0.80
N GLU A 158 3.92 24.49 0.84
CA GLU A 158 4.26 23.26 0.08
C GLU A 158 3.59 23.28 -1.29
N HIS A 159 4.26 22.68 -2.25
CA HIS A 159 3.76 22.57 -3.62
C HIS A 159 4.14 21.24 -4.27
N LEU A 160 3.15 20.57 -4.86
CA LEU A 160 3.34 19.33 -5.60
C LEU A 160 3.45 19.64 -7.09
N LYS A 161 4.66 19.56 -7.65
CA LYS A 161 4.87 19.63 -9.09
C LYS A 161 4.64 18.26 -9.70
N PHE A 162 3.62 18.11 -10.52
CA PHE A 162 3.31 16.85 -11.20
C PHE A 162 2.96 17.07 -12.67
N ARG A 163 2.90 15.97 -13.43
CA ARG A 163 2.41 15.93 -14.81
C ARG A 163 1.10 15.14 -14.83
N SER A 164 0.18 15.52 -15.73
CA SER A 164 -1.05 14.73 -15.97
C SER A 164 -0.70 13.28 -16.32
N GLY A 165 -1.36 12.32 -15.69
CA GLY A 165 -1.01 10.90 -15.69
C GLY A 165 -0.20 10.47 -14.45
N GLY A 166 0.21 11.42 -13.61
CA GLY A 166 0.81 11.14 -12.31
C GLY A 166 -0.22 10.68 -11.27
N TYR A 167 0.29 10.07 -10.20
CA TYR A 167 -0.51 9.60 -9.08
C TYR A 167 0.16 9.93 -7.75
N ILE A 168 -0.61 9.86 -6.68
CA ILE A 168 -0.14 9.94 -5.31
C ILE A 168 -0.42 8.63 -4.57
N GLN A 169 0.20 8.46 -3.41
CA GLN A 169 -0.16 7.40 -2.48
C GLN A 169 -0.79 8.03 -1.24
N ILE A 170 -1.87 7.44 -0.76
CA ILE A 170 -2.54 7.81 0.49
C ILE A 170 -2.22 6.75 1.53
N ASP A 171 -1.71 7.17 2.68
CA ASP A 171 -1.53 6.31 3.85
C ASP A 171 -2.86 6.12 4.56
N ILE A 172 -3.14 4.89 4.89
CA ILE A 172 -4.35 4.49 5.62
C ILE A 172 -3.92 3.96 6.98
N PRO A 173 -4.23 4.64 8.06
CA PRO A 173 -3.89 4.17 9.40
C PRO A 173 -4.66 2.90 9.76
N LYS A 174 -4.23 2.21 10.80
CA LYS A 174 -5.04 1.17 11.45
C LYS A 174 -6.36 1.78 11.92
N TYR A 175 -7.46 1.04 11.72
CA TYR A 175 -8.77 1.36 12.32
C TYR A 175 -9.52 0.06 12.65
N ASP A 176 -10.36 0.12 13.70
CA ASP A 176 -11.08 -1.05 14.18
C ASP A 176 -12.25 -1.39 13.25
N GLU A 177 -13.07 -0.39 12.90
CA GLU A 177 -14.13 -0.54 11.90
C GLU A 177 -14.53 0.81 11.27
N ILE A 178 -15.00 0.75 10.03
CA ILE A 178 -15.70 1.82 9.31
C ILE A 178 -16.98 1.21 8.75
N LYS A 179 -18.13 1.79 9.07
CA LYS A 179 -19.45 1.35 8.62
C LYS A 179 -19.86 2.16 7.40
N PHE A 180 -20.41 1.49 6.39
CA PHE A 180 -20.89 2.17 5.19
C PHE A 180 -22.15 3.01 5.48
N SER A 181 -22.90 2.68 6.55
CA SER A 181 -24.00 3.49 7.05
C SER A 181 -23.60 4.89 7.52
N ASP A 182 -22.32 5.10 7.81
CA ASP A 182 -21.80 6.37 8.33
C ASP A 182 -21.25 7.28 7.23
N PHE A 183 -21.27 6.81 5.97
CA PHE A 183 -20.84 7.60 4.83
C PHE A 183 -21.86 8.68 4.49
N ASP A 184 -21.35 9.85 4.17
CA ASP A 184 -22.12 10.95 3.63
C ASP A 184 -22.29 10.72 2.11
N ILE A 185 -23.46 10.18 1.74
CA ILE A 185 -23.84 9.88 0.35
C ILE A 185 -24.99 10.80 -0.02
N GLU A 186 -24.92 11.43 -1.18
CA GLU A 186 -25.97 12.34 -1.65
C GLU A 186 -27.28 11.59 -1.89
N GLN A 187 -28.41 12.24 -1.56
CA GLN A 187 -29.74 11.65 -1.55
C GLN A 187 -30.13 10.99 -2.89
N GLU A 188 -29.66 11.53 -4.00
CA GLU A 188 -29.93 11.01 -5.34
C GLU A 188 -29.38 9.59 -5.58
N TYR A 189 -28.39 9.16 -4.79
CA TYR A 189 -27.76 7.84 -4.90
C TYR A 189 -28.25 6.82 -3.88
N HIS A 190 -29.14 7.23 -2.94
CA HIS A 190 -29.61 6.35 -1.86
C HIS A 190 -30.36 5.13 -2.38
N GLU A 191 -31.20 5.29 -3.42
CA GLU A 191 -31.97 4.18 -4.00
C GLU A 191 -31.07 3.05 -4.51
N ASP A 192 -29.97 3.40 -5.20
CA ASP A 192 -28.99 2.42 -5.68
C ASP A 192 -28.26 1.75 -4.52
N TRP A 193 -27.90 2.52 -3.48
CA TRP A 193 -27.24 2.00 -2.29
C TRP A 193 -28.14 1.04 -1.50
N ASP A 194 -29.43 1.34 -1.41
CA ASP A 194 -30.45 0.45 -0.81
C ASP A 194 -30.60 -0.83 -1.63
N HIS A 195 -30.76 -0.70 -2.95
CA HIS A 195 -30.90 -1.82 -3.87
C HIS A 195 -29.70 -2.77 -3.78
N MET A 196 -28.49 -2.23 -3.75
CA MET A 196 -27.23 -2.99 -3.64
C MET A 196 -26.91 -3.42 -2.21
N LYS A 197 -27.75 -3.06 -1.22
CA LYS A 197 -27.54 -3.39 0.22
C LYS A 197 -26.18 -2.91 0.76
N MET A 198 -25.74 -1.74 0.31
CA MET A 198 -24.41 -1.19 0.64
C MET A 198 -24.27 -0.82 2.11
N TRP A 199 -25.33 -0.29 2.72
CA TRP A 199 -25.34 0.26 4.09
C TRP A 199 -24.95 -0.75 5.17
N GLY A 200 -25.17 -2.04 4.92
CA GLY A 200 -24.82 -3.12 5.85
C GLY A 200 -23.33 -3.52 5.85
N LEU A 201 -22.54 -2.95 4.95
CA LEU A 201 -21.12 -3.30 4.85
C LEU A 201 -20.29 -2.63 5.95
N VAL A 202 -19.30 -3.37 6.44
CA VAL A 202 -18.35 -2.90 7.44
C VAL A 202 -16.95 -3.33 7.01
N THR A 203 -15.99 -2.42 7.07
CA THR A 203 -14.58 -2.70 6.78
C THR A 203 -13.71 -2.52 8.02
N LYS A 204 -12.61 -3.27 8.08
CA LYS A 204 -11.61 -3.23 9.16
C LYS A 204 -10.22 -3.14 8.57
N ASN A 205 -9.33 -2.46 9.27
CA ASN A 205 -7.92 -2.37 8.89
C ASN A 205 -7.03 -2.63 10.10
N PRO A 206 -6.56 -3.87 10.32
CA PRO A 206 -5.75 -4.22 11.48
C PRO A 206 -4.33 -3.64 11.44
N GLU A 207 -3.84 -3.28 10.25
CA GLU A 207 -2.47 -2.80 10.05
C GLU A 207 -2.44 -1.60 9.10
N PRO A 208 -1.55 -0.60 9.34
CA PRO A 208 -1.39 0.51 8.42
C PRO A 208 -1.06 0.01 7.01
N THR A 209 -1.67 0.64 6.02
CA THR A 209 -1.45 0.34 4.60
C THR A 209 -1.46 1.62 3.78
N PHE A 210 -1.23 1.52 2.48
CA PHE A 210 -1.36 2.64 1.54
C PHE A 210 -1.81 2.15 0.17
N ARG A 211 -2.36 3.06 -0.63
CA ARG A 211 -2.75 2.79 -2.02
C ARG A 211 -2.46 4.00 -2.90
N ALA A 212 -2.18 3.69 -4.17
CA ALA A 212 -2.01 4.69 -5.21
C ALA A 212 -3.35 5.11 -5.80
N TYR A 213 -3.47 6.42 -6.06
CA TYR A 213 -4.62 7.01 -6.74
C TYR A 213 -4.14 8.03 -7.77
N SER A 214 -4.64 7.91 -9.00
CA SER A 214 -4.33 8.85 -10.08
C SER A 214 -4.92 10.22 -9.77
N MET A 215 -4.14 11.27 -10.01
CA MET A 215 -4.63 12.65 -9.89
C MET A 215 -5.55 12.97 -11.06
N ALA A 216 -6.73 13.50 -10.74
CA ALA A 216 -7.76 13.88 -11.70
C ALA A 216 -7.71 15.36 -12.08
N ASN A 217 -7.08 16.21 -11.25
CA ASN A 217 -6.94 17.63 -11.56
C ASN A 217 -5.77 17.92 -12.52
N HIS A 218 -5.86 19.05 -13.18
CA HIS A 218 -4.75 19.58 -13.99
C HIS A 218 -3.74 20.31 -13.09
N PRO A 219 -2.42 20.22 -13.38
CA PRO A 219 -1.39 20.89 -12.56
C PRO A 219 -1.56 22.41 -12.36
N ALA A 220 -2.27 23.08 -13.28
CA ALA A 220 -2.54 24.52 -13.19
C ALA A 220 -3.73 24.91 -12.28
N GLU A 221 -4.46 23.93 -11.72
CA GLU A 221 -5.60 24.21 -10.83
C GLU A 221 -5.22 24.61 -9.40
N GLY A 222 -3.94 24.79 -9.15
CA GLY A 222 -3.45 25.30 -7.89
C GLY A 222 -2.91 24.20 -6.95
N ASN A 223 -2.85 24.52 -5.65
CA ASN A 223 -2.22 23.68 -4.64
C ASN A 223 -3.19 22.65 -4.05
N ILE A 224 -3.91 21.96 -4.93
CA ILE A 224 -4.86 20.91 -4.59
C ILE A 224 -4.50 19.60 -5.27
N ILE A 225 -4.99 18.52 -4.71
CA ILE A 225 -4.98 17.19 -5.34
C ILE A 225 -6.43 16.70 -5.35
N MET A 226 -6.92 16.40 -6.55
CA MET A 226 -8.26 15.87 -6.77
C MET A 226 -8.14 14.42 -7.24
N LEU A 227 -8.95 13.56 -6.68
CA LEU A 227 -8.99 12.13 -6.97
C LEU A 227 -10.44 11.70 -7.20
N ASN A 228 -10.68 10.83 -8.18
CA ASN A 228 -11.96 10.14 -8.35
C ASN A 228 -11.83 8.72 -7.78
N ILE A 229 -12.49 8.46 -6.67
CA ILE A 229 -12.35 7.23 -5.89
C ILE A 229 -13.62 6.41 -5.98
N ARG A 230 -13.53 5.23 -6.58
CA ARG A 230 -14.62 4.26 -6.56
C ARG A 230 -14.57 3.44 -5.26
N ILE A 231 -15.73 3.28 -4.60
CA ILE A 231 -15.85 2.36 -3.46
C ILE A 231 -15.63 0.92 -3.91
N ALA A 232 -14.76 0.18 -3.22
CA ALA A 232 -14.51 -1.22 -3.49
C ALA A 232 -15.34 -2.09 -2.53
N THR A 233 -16.33 -2.77 -3.09
CA THR A 233 -17.20 -3.71 -2.36
C THR A 233 -16.64 -5.13 -2.40
N PRO A 234 -17.07 -6.02 -1.50
CA PRO A 234 -16.89 -7.46 -1.70
C PRO A 234 -17.49 -7.92 -3.03
N PRO A 235 -16.99 -9.03 -3.61
CA PRO A 235 -17.64 -9.62 -4.76
C PRO A 235 -19.11 -9.99 -4.47
N TRP A 236 -19.96 -9.82 -5.46
CA TRP A 236 -21.37 -10.21 -5.36
C TRP A 236 -21.53 -11.70 -5.65
N ASP A 237 -22.07 -12.45 -4.70
CA ASP A 237 -22.47 -13.84 -4.91
C ASP A 237 -23.88 -13.88 -5.51
N ARG A 238 -23.98 -14.23 -6.79
CA ARG A 238 -25.25 -14.31 -7.52
C ARG A 238 -26.16 -15.42 -6.99
N ALA A 239 -25.58 -16.51 -6.48
CA ALA A 239 -26.36 -17.63 -5.96
C ALA A 239 -26.97 -17.29 -4.59
N ALA A 240 -26.25 -16.57 -3.75
CA ALA A 240 -26.71 -16.14 -2.44
C ALA A 240 -27.54 -14.83 -2.50
N GLY A 241 -27.51 -14.08 -3.60
CA GLY A 241 -28.12 -12.75 -3.71
C GLY A 241 -27.59 -11.74 -2.70
N ALA A 242 -26.28 -11.84 -2.37
CA ALA A 242 -25.64 -11.04 -1.34
C ALA A 242 -24.14 -10.86 -1.63
N PHE A 243 -23.50 -9.91 -0.96
CA PHE A 243 -22.04 -9.82 -0.98
C PHE A 243 -21.38 -11.00 -0.28
N MET A 244 -20.25 -11.45 -0.82
CA MET A 244 -19.41 -12.44 -0.15
C MET A 244 -18.92 -11.90 1.20
N LYS A 245 -18.72 -12.79 2.17
CA LYS A 245 -18.23 -12.45 3.53
C LYS A 245 -16.72 -12.21 3.54
N VAL A 246 -16.26 -11.23 2.77
CA VAL A 246 -14.88 -10.76 2.76
C VAL A 246 -14.85 -9.26 3.08
N ASN A 247 -13.73 -8.79 3.59
CA ASN A 247 -13.59 -7.38 3.96
C ASN A 247 -13.72 -6.47 2.72
N PRO A 248 -14.53 -5.41 2.76
CA PRO A 248 -14.55 -4.39 1.70
C PRO A 248 -13.20 -3.71 1.51
N GLY A 249 -13.07 -2.91 0.46
CA GLY A 249 -11.85 -2.19 0.16
C GLY A 249 -11.44 -1.22 1.27
N ILE A 250 -10.36 -1.53 1.96
CA ILE A 250 -9.86 -0.79 3.13
C ILE A 250 -9.65 0.69 2.82
N CYS A 251 -8.94 0.98 1.73
CA CYS A 251 -8.52 2.34 1.40
C CYS A 251 -9.66 3.20 0.88
N SER A 252 -10.50 2.66 -0.04
CA SER A 252 -11.65 3.38 -0.55
C SER A 252 -12.67 3.67 0.56
N SER A 253 -12.90 2.72 1.48
CA SER A 253 -13.79 2.93 2.62
C SER A 253 -13.24 4.00 3.59
N TYR A 254 -11.93 4.02 3.83
CA TYR A 254 -11.31 5.09 4.61
C TYR A 254 -11.53 6.45 3.96
N ILE A 255 -11.31 6.57 2.66
CA ILE A 255 -11.51 7.83 1.94
C ILE A 255 -12.98 8.25 1.96
N PHE A 256 -13.92 7.32 1.73
CA PHE A 256 -15.36 7.60 1.78
C PHE A 256 -15.83 8.12 3.15
N SER A 257 -15.14 7.73 4.23
CA SER A 257 -15.46 8.19 5.60
C SER A 257 -14.87 9.56 5.94
N ARG A 258 -14.01 10.13 5.09
CA ARG A 258 -13.38 11.44 5.37
C ARG A 258 -14.35 12.59 5.12
N LYS A 259 -14.23 13.63 5.95
CA LYS A 259 -15.05 14.84 5.89
C LYS A 259 -14.16 16.06 5.68
N PRO A 260 -14.69 17.16 5.13
CA PRO A 260 -13.95 18.42 5.09
C PRO A 260 -13.36 18.79 6.45
N GLY A 261 -12.08 19.20 6.45
CA GLY A 261 -11.30 19.49 7.65
C GLY A 261 -10.51 18.29 8.21
N ASP A 262 -10.84 17.05 7.83
CA ASP A 262 -10.02 15.89 8.20
C ASP A 262 -8.61 15.98 7.61
N LYS A 263 -7.66 15.27 8.25
CA LYS A 263 -6.29 15.17 7.76
C LYS A 263 -6.05 13.79 7.14
N VAL A 264 -5.33 13.79 6.04
CA VAL A 264 -4.85 12.58 5.36
C VAL A 264 -3.39 12.72 4.98
N THR A 265 -2.64 11.64 5.13
CA THR A 265 -1.22 11.64 4.76
C THR A 265 -1.08 11.15 3.32
N ILE A 266 -0.44 11.95 2.48
CA ILE A 266 -0.15 11.61 1.10
C ILE A 266 1.35 11.68 0.83
N SER A 267 1.81 10.92 -0.17
CA SER A 267 3.17 11.03 -0.72
C SER A 267 3.11 11.08 -2.25
N GLY A 268 4.10 11.73 -2.84
CA GLY A 268 4.17 11.86 -4.30
C GLY A 268 5.14 12.96 -4.77
N PRO A 269 5.09 13.29 -6.08
CA PRO A 269 4.31 12.61 -7.11
C PRO A 269 4.99 11.31 -7.57
N TYR A 270 4.20 10.41 -8.11
CA TYR A 270 4.66 9.21 -8.79
C TYR A 270 4.06 9.15 -10.20
N GLY A 271 4.58 8.30 -11.07
CA GLY A 271 3.97 8.02 -12.36
C GLY A 271 4.98 7.70 -13.44
N GLU A 272 4.54 6.87 -14.37
CA GLU A 272 5.26 6.52 -15.61
C GLU A 272 4.35 6.63 -16.84
N PHE A 273 3.04 6.78 -16.63
CA PHE A 273 2.04 6.84 -17.68
C PHE A 273 1.78 8.29 -18.11
N PHE A 274 2.75 8.84 -18.84
CA PHE A 274 2.68 10.20 -19.35
C PHE A 274 2.46 10.23 -20.86
N VAL A 275 1.81 11.28 -21.34
CA VAL A 275 1.71 11.56 -22.78
C VAL A 275 3.12 11.68 -23.35
N LYS A 276 3.39 10.91 -24.41
CA LYS A 276 4.66 10.97 -25.13
C LYS A 276 4.70 12.24 -25.96
N ASP A 277 5.84 12.92 -25.92
CA ASP A 277 6.09 14.09 -26.77
C ASP A 277 6.45 13.62 -28.17
N THR A 278 5.43 13.43 -29.00
CA THR A 278 5.53 13.02 -30.42
C THR A 278 4.52 13.80 -31.22
N PRO A 279 4.79 14.07 -32.53
CA PRO A 279 3.85 14.75 -33.42
C PRO A 279 2.64 13.89 -33.82
N ASN A 280 2.64 12.60 -33.47
CA ASN A 280 1.58 11.67 -33.84
C ASN A 280 0.26 11.95 -33.08
N GLU A 281 -0.84 11.64 -33.72
CA GLU A 281 -2.16 11.66 -33.11
C GLU A 281 -2.18 10.75 -31.86
N LYS A 282 -2.96 11.13 -30.87
CA LYS A 282 -3.09 10.41 -29.60
C LYS A 282 -4.55 10.09 -29.35
N MET A 283 -4.84 8.81 -29.15
CA MET A 283 -6.15 8.32 -28.75
C MET A 283 -6.13 7.96 -27.27
N PHE A 284 -7.08 8.51 -26.51
CA PHE A 284 -7.29 8.14 -25.11
C PHE A 284 -8.52 7.24 -25.03
N ILE A 285 -8.38 6.08 -24.42
CA ILE A 285 -9.45 5.10 -24.23
C ILE A 285 -9.64 4.96 -22.72
N GLY A 286 -10.82 5.35 -22.25
CA GLY A 286 -11.26 5.18 -20.87
C GLY A 286 -12.33 4.11 -20.76
N GLY A 287 -12.42 3.43 -19.61
CA GLY A 287 -13.41 2.41 -19.32
C GLY A 287 -13.84 2.43 -17.87
#